data_9db57f7aa7c2322afa735ae981c13962
#
_entry.id   9db57f7aa7c2322afa735ae981c13962
#
_cell.length_a   1.000
_cell.length_b   1.000
_cell.length_c   1.000
_cell.angle_alpha   90.00
_cell.angle_beta   90.00
_cell.angle_gamma   90.00
#
_symmetry.space_group_name_H-M   'P 1'
#
loop_
_entity.id
_entity.type
_entity.pdbx_description
1 polymer ?
#
loop_
_entity_poly.entity_id
_entity_poly.type
_entity_poly.pdbx_seq_one_letter_code
_entity_poly.pdbx_strand_id
1 'polypeptide(L)'
;ILYYGNAAQKAKYIPKLASGDWKGAYCLTEPSAGSDANSGKTNAKLSADGKHYILNGQKMWITNGGFADIFTVFATIDEDENLSAFIVEEAFNGISLNPEEHKMGIKGSSTRQVFFNDCKVPVENLLSDRQNGFKIAVNILNLGRIKLAGAALGGSKETTSKSVQYANERQQFGRPISKYGAIRYKLAEQAIRIFASESATF
;
A
#
# COMPACT_ATOMS: atom_id res chain seq x y z
N ILE A 1 11.68 0.25 -5.13
CA ILE A 1 12.86 0.75 -5.89
C ILE A 1 14.12 0.65 -5.01
N LEU A 2 14.09 1.17 -3.75
CA LEU A 2 15.27 1.21 -2.87
C LEU A 2 16.00 -0.14 -2.74
N TYR A 3 15.28 -1.23 -2.50
CA TYR A 3 15.87 -2.57 -2.27
C TYR A 3 16.16 -3.34 -3.58
N TYR A 4 15.39 -3.12 -4.62
CA TYR A 4 15.39 -3.95 -5.83
C TYR A 4 15.82 -3.20 -7.11
N GLY A 5 15.89 -1.87 -7.07
CA GLY A 5 16.34 -1.07 -8.21
C GLY A 5 17.84 -1.17 -8.43
N ASN A 6 18.26 -1.10 -9.68
CA ASN A 6 19.65 -0.95 -10.07
C ASN A 6 20.17 0.48 -9.76
N ALA A 7 21.46 0.73 -9.96
CA ALA A 7 22.07 2.02 -9.64
C ALA A 7 21.42 3.20 -10.38
N ALA A 8 21.09 3.03 -11.67
CA ALA A 8 20.48 4.07 -12.50
C ALA A 8 19.05 4.38 -12.03
N GLN A 9 18.24 3.33 -11.76
CA GLN A 9 16.89 3.48 -11.22
C GLN A 9 16.88 4.17 -9.85
N LYS A 10 17.81 3.79 -8.96
CA LYS A 10 17.94 4.43 -7.65
C LYS A 10 18.31 5.90 -7.78
N ALA A 11 19.29 6.22 -8.61
CA ALA A 11 19.72 7.60 -8.84
C ALA A 11 18.60 8.48 -9.43
N LYS A 12 17.80 7.93 -10.34
CA LYS A 12 16.70 8.64 -11.00
C LYS A 12 15.51 8.89 -10.07
N TYR A 13 15.08 7.88 -9.32
CA TYR A 13 13.79 7.91 -8.64
C TYR A 13 13.86 8.20 -7.13
N ILE A 14 14.89 7.70 -6.43
CA ILE A 14 14.94 7.82 -4.96
C ILE A 14 15.00 9.26 -4.47
N PRO A 15 15.84 10.16 -5.02
CA PRO A 15 15.90 11.54 -4.53
C PRO A 15 14.56 12.26 -4.57
N LYS A 16 13.82 12.13 -5.67
CA LYS A 16 12.51 12.77 -5.86
C LYS A 16 11.42 12.18 -4.95
N LEU A 17 11.46 10.87 -4.72
CA LEU A 17 10.55 10.21 -3.78
C LEU A 17 10.87 10.56 -2.32
N ALA A 18 12.15 10.69 -1.97
CA ALA A 18 12.58 11.01 -0.63
C ALA A 18 12.31 12.48 -0.25
N SER A 19 12.45 13.41 -1.20
CA SER A 19 12.07 14.83 -1.00
C SER A 19 10.55 15.04 -0.97
N GLY A 20 9.77 14.10 -1.52
CA GLY A 20 8.33 14.24 -1.71
C GLY A 20 7.95 15.06 -2.94
N ASP A 21 8.91 15.41 -3.82
CA ASP A 21 8.59 16.04 -5.10
C ASP A 21 7.76 15.09 -5.97
N TRP A 22 8.11 13.80 -5.93
CA TRP A 22 7.34 12.75 -6.58
C TRP A 22 6.64 11.84 -5.58
N LYS A 23 5.44 11.42 -5.92
CA LYS A 23 4.62 10.48 -5.15
C LYS A 23 4.57 9.16 -5.89
N GLY A 24 4.60 8.06 -5.13
CA GLY A 24 4.52 6.72 -5.67
C GLY A 24 3.18 6.05 -5.39
N ALA A 25 2.78 5.16 -6.29
CA ALA A 25 1.67 4.25 -6.10
C ALA A 25 2.13 2.79 -6.28
N TYR A 26 1.43 1.89 -5.60
CA TYR A 26 1.69 0.45 -5.62
C TYR A 26 0.53 -0.27 -6.29
N CYS A 27 0.76 -0.82 -7.49
CA CYS A 27 -0.26 -1.35 -8.37
C CYS A 27 -0.18 -2.88 -8.48
N LEU A 28 -0.64 -3.59 -7.45
CA LEU A 28 -0.70 -5.04 -7.40
C LEU A 28 -2.12 -5.56 -7.66
N THR A 29 -3.10 -5.13 -6.87
CA THR A 29 -4.47 -5.65 -6.85
C THR A 29 -5.19 -5.43 -8.17
N GLU A 30 -5.90 -6.45 -8.62
CA GLU A 30 -6.78 -6.43 -9.79
C GLU A 30 -8.21 -6.84 -9.43
N PRO A 31 -9.21 -6.57 -10.27
CA PRO A 31 -10.60 -6.98 -9.98
C PRO A 31 -10.76 -8.49 -9.71
N SER A 32 -9.93 -9.32 -10.32
CA SER A 32 -9.95 -10.78 -10.17
C SER A 32 -8.84 -11.34 -9.30
N ALA A 33 -7.89 -10.52 -8.82
CA ALA A 33 -6.70 -10.95 -8.10
C ALA A 33 -6.43 -10.05 -6.89
N GLY A 34 -6.95 -10.44 -5.73
CA GLY A 34 -6.70 -9.80 -4.44
C GLY A 34 -5.78 -10.64 -3.57
N SER A 35 -6.35 -11.59 -2.81
CA SER A 35 -5.56 -12.49 -1.95
C SER A 35 -4.63 -13.40 -2.75
N ASP A 36 -5.10 -13.90 -3.89
CA ASP A 36 -4.27 -14.61 -4.88
C ASP A 36 -3.63 -13.61 -5.85
N ALA A 37 -2.66 -12.86 -5.34
CA ALA A 37 -2.07 -11.75 -6.07
C ALA A 37 -1.24 -12.18 -7.30
N ASN A 38 -0.74 -13.43 -7.32
CA ASN A 38 0.04 -13.93 -8.47
C ASN A 38 -0.84 -14.32 -9.67
N SER A 39 -2.17 -14.41 -9.49
CA SER A 39 -3.14 -14.70 -10.55
C SER A 39 -3.58 -13.46 -11.35
N GLY A 40 -2.90 -12.33 -11.18
CA GLY A 40 -3.18 -11.10 -11.93
C GLY A 40 -3.11 -11.29 -13.44
N LYS A 41 -3.99 -10.59 -14.16
CA LYS A 41 -4.14 -10.70 -15.63
C LYS A 41 -3.46 -9.57 -16.40
N THR A 42 -2.95 -8.55 -15.68
CA THR A 42 -2.14 -7.50 -16.32
C THR A 42 -0.91 -8.13 -16.95
N ASN A 43 -0.73 -7.88 -18.24
CA ASN A 43 0.32 -8.50 -19.04
C ASN A 43 1.21 -7.45 -19.70
N ALA A 44 2.46 -7.79 -19.88
CA ALA A 44 3.46 -7.01 -20.60
C ALA A 44 4.02 -7.85 -21.76
N LYS A 45 4.13 -7.25 -22.94
CA LYS A 45 4.77 -7.89 -24.11
C LYS A 45 5.96 -7.07 -24.56
N LEU A 46 7.06 -7.75 -24.88
CA LEU A 46 8.22 -7.06 -25.44
C LEU A 46 7.87 -6.53 -26.84
N SER A 47 8.16 -5.25 -27.09
CA SER A 47 7.98 -4.65 -28.42
C SER A 47 8.90 -5.28 -29.45
N ALA A 48 8.54 -5.19 -30.73
CA ALA A 48 9.30 -5.79 -31.83
C ALA A 48 10.74 -5.26 -31.94
N ASP A 49 10.98 -4.02 -31.52
CA ASP A 49 12.31 -3.39 -31.49
C ASP A 49 13.11 -3.71 -30.23
N GLY A 50 12.53 -4.46 -29.30
CA GLY A 50 13.14 -4.86 -28.04
C GLY A 50 13.40 -3.73 -27.04
N LYS A 51 12.87 -2.52 -27.27
CA LYS A 51 13.17 -1.34 -26.44
C LYS A 51 12.12 -1.04 -25.36
N HIS A 52 10.93 -1.62 -25.49
CA HIS A 52 9.83 -1.34 -24.58
C HIS A 52 9.07 -2.60 -24.21
N TYR A 53 8.49 -2.62 -23.02
CA TYR A 53 7.38 -3.49 -22.69
C TYR A 53 6.06 -2.76 -22.95
N ILE A 54 5.12 -3.42 -23.60
CA ILE A 54 3.78 -2.92 -23.87
C ILE A 54 2.85 -3.50 -22.82
N LEU A 55 2.46 -2.68 -21.84
CA LEU A 55 1.60 -3.09 -20.73
C LEU A 55 0.13 -2.92 -21.09
N ASN A 56 -0.66 -3.96 -20.82
CA ASN A 56 -2.11 -3.98 -20.93
C ASN A 56 -2.73 -4.60 -19.69
N GLY A 57 -3.74 -3.93 -19.10
CA GLY A 57 -4.44 -4.43 -17.95
C GLY A 57 -5.08 -3.37 -17.09
N GLN A 58 -5.53 -3.78 -15.90
CA GLN A 58 -6.27 -2.94 -14.97
C GLN A 58 -5.84 -3.23 -13.53
N LYS A 59 -5.63 -2.17 -12.76
CA LYS A 59 -5.38 -2.25 -11.31
C LYS A 59 -6.50 -1.56 -10.54
N MET A 60 -6.82 -2.10 -9.36
CA MET A 60 -7.96 -1.68 -8.56
C MET A 60 -7.52 -1.21 -7.17
N TRP A 61 -8.23 -0.21 -6.65
CA TRP A 61 -8.03 0.35 -5.31
C TRP A 61 -6.61 0.87 -5.06
N ILE A 62 -6.08 1.60 -6.02
CA ILE A 62 -4.71 2.09 -5.97
C ILE A 62 -4.64 3.38 -5.17
N THR A 63 -4.03 3.30 -4.00
CA THR A 63 -3.71 4.46 -3.17
C THR A 63 -2.76 5.40 -3.91
N ASN A 64 -2.98 6.71 -3.79
CA ASN A 64 -2.32 7.77 -4.54
C ASN A 64 -2.57 7.75 -6.05
N GLY A 65 -3.45 6.87 -6.55
CA GLY A 65 -3.69 6.71 -7.99
C GLY A 65 -4.04 8.01 -8.71
N GLY A 66 -4.64 8.99 -8.01
CA GLY A 66 -5.06 10.26 -8.61
C GLY A 66 -3.95 11.32 -8.77
N PHE A 67 -2.78 11.13 -8.16
CA PHE A 67 -1.70 12.10 -8.16
C PHE A 67 -0.29 11.48 -8.09
N ALA A 68 -0.15 10.18 -8.27
CA ALA A 68 1.16 9.54 -8.29
C ALA A 68 1.91 9.89 -9.57
N ASP A 69 3.18 10.27 -9.42
CA ASP A 69 4.10 10.52 -10.52
C ASP A 69 4.71 9.22 -11.05
N ILE A 70 4.81 8.20 -10.19
CA ILE A 70 5.26 6.86 -10.58
C ILE A 70 4.40 5.76 -9.98
N PHE A 71 4.21 4.70 -10.74
CA PHE A 71 3.50 3.49 -10.37
C PHE A 71 4.47 2.31 -10.35
N THR A 72 4.53 1.56 -9.24
CA THR A 72 5.16 0.23 -9.26
C THR A 72 4.10 -0.78 -9.68
N VAL A 73 4.18 -1.25 -10.91
CA VAL A 73 3.17 -2.11 -11.55
C VAL A 73 3.66 -3.55 -11.61
N PHE A 74 2.82 -4.47 -11.19
CA PHE A 74 3.08 -5.91 -11.28
C PHE A 74 2.28 -6.50 -12.45
N ALA A 75 2.97 -7.20 -13.34
CA ALA A 75 2.40 -7.82 -14.53
C ALA A 75 3.17 -9.07 -14.91
N THR A 76 2.54 -10.02 -15.58
CA THR A 76 3.24 -11.13 -16.26
C THR A 76 3.91 -10.62 -17.53
N ILE A 77 4.99 -11.25 -17.95
CA ILE A 77 5.60 -10.99 -19.27
C ILE A 77 5.30 -12.20 -20.14
N ASP A 78 4.61 -11.97 -21.27
CA ASP A 78 4.19 -13.03 -22.18
C ASP A 78 3.44 -14.15 -21.44
N GLU A 79 3.96 -15.38 -21.49
CA GLU A 79 3.40 -16.59 -20.87
C GLU A 79 4.09 -16.94 -19.52
N ASP A 80 4.74 -15.98 -18.86
CA ASP A 80 5.40 -16.22 -17.57
C ASP A 80 4.40 -16.67 -16.49
N GLU A 81 4.83 -17.59 -15.65
CA GLU A 81 4.03 -18.09 -14.51
C GLU A 81 3.98 -17.08 -13.37
N ASN A 82 5.01 -16.25 -13.23
CA ASN A 82 5.14 -15.32 -12.11
C ASN A 82 5.14 -13.86 -12.57
N LEU A 83 4.69 -12.99 -11.68
CA LEU A 83 4.71 -11.55 -11.90
C LEU A 83 6.14 -11.03 -12.00
N SER A 84 6.33 -10.07 -12.88
CA SER A 84 7.45 -9.13 -12.94
C SER A 84 7.01 -7.77 -12.39
N ALA A 85 7.95 -6.91 -12.02
CA ALA A 85 7.65 -5.57 -11.51
C ALA A 85 8.21 -4.50 -12.45
N PHE A 86 7.46 -3.44 -12.67
CA PHE A 86 7.81 -2.34 -13.58
C PHE A 86 7.71 -0.99 -12.84
N ILE A 87 8.64 -0.08 -13.14
CA ILE A 87 8.52 1.33 -12.77
C ILE A 87 7.87 2.05 -13.94
N VAL A 88 6.64 2.49 -13.76
CA VAL A 88 5.85 3.17 -14.79
C VAL A 88 5.68 4.62 -14.38
N GLU A 89 6.15 5.57 -15.20
CA GLU A 89 5.97 7.00 -14.96
C GLU A 89 4.59 7.44 -15.45
N GLU A 90 3.95 8.36 -14.72
CA GLU A 90 2.62 8.89 -15.09
C GLU A 90 2.62 9.50 -16.51
N ALA A 91 3.73 10.11 -16.90
CA ALA A 91 3.91 10.70 -18.22
C ALA A 91 3.94 9.70 -19.38
N PHE A 92 3.97 8.39 -19.13
CA PHE A 92 3.93 7.40 -20.20
C PHE A 92 2.54 7.32 -20.81
N ASN A 93 2.48 7.28 -22.16
CA ASN A 93 1.21 7.15 -22.87
C ASN A 93 0.54 5.80 -22.56
N GLY A 94 -0.79 5.81 -22.54
CA GLY A 94 -1.59 4.59 -22.34
C GLY A 94 -2.05 4.36 -20.90
N ILE A 95 -1.84 5.32 -20.00
CA ILE A 95 -2.37 5.29 -18.63
C ILE A 95 -3.69 6.09 -18.59
N SER A 96 -4.70 5.52 -17.97
CA SER A 96 -5.95 6.23 -17.66
C SER A 96 -6.47 5.85 -16.28
N LEU A 97 -7.22 6.76 -15.66
CA LEU A 97 -7.69 6.64 -14.30
C LEU A 97 -9.21 6.79 -14.25
N ASN A 98 -9.88 5.96 -13.45
CA ASN A 98 -11.27 6.17 -13.09
C ASN A 98 -11.41 7.29 -12.04
N PRO A 99 -12.64 7.79 -11.80
CA PRO A 99 -12.92 8.67 -10.68
C PRO A 99 -12.50 8.08 -9.33
N GLU A 100 -12.44 8.94 -8.31
CA GLU A 100 -12.15 8.50 -6.94
C GLU A 100 -13.19 7.49 -6.44
N GLU A 101 -12.74 6.47 -5.73
CA GLU A 101 -13.60 5.47 -5.10
C GLU A 101 -14.44 6.07 -3.96
N HIS A 102 -15.71 5.70 -3.90
CA HIS A 102 -16.62 6.08 -2.81
C HIS A 102 -16.35 5.24 -1.57
N LYS A 103 -15.43 5.71 -0.71
CA LYS A 103 -15.02 4.99 0.50
C LYS A 103 -15.87 5.38 1.71
N MET A 104 -16.05 4.46 2.67
CA MET A 104 -16.70 4.73 3.95
C MET A 104 -15.90 5.68 4.83
N GLY A 105 -14.58 5.64 4.76
CA GLY A 105 -13.65 6.48 5.50
C GLY A 105 -12.37 6.76 4.73
N ILE A 106 -11.42 7.47 5.37
CA ILE A 106 -10.12 7.84 4.78
C ILE A 106 -10.32 8.58 3.43
N LYS A 107 -11.34 9.44 3.36
CA LYS A 107 -11.72 10.13 2.11
C LYS A 107 -10.70 11.17 1.66
N GLY A 108 -9.80 11.61 2.54
CA GLY A 108 -8.68 12.48 2.22
C GLY A 108 -7.52 11.80 1.47
N SER A 109 -7.54 10.47 1.35
CA SER A 109 -6.57 9.70 0.57
C SER A 109 -7.17 9.34 -0.79
N SER A 110 -6.46 9.65 -1.89
CA SER A 110 -6.86 9.21 -3.23
C SER A 110 -6.83 7.69 -3.33
N THR A 111 -7.86 7.13 -3.95
CA THR A 111 -7.94 5.70 -4.27
C THR A 111 -8.67 5.56 -5.59
N ARG A 112 -8.01 5.05 -6.63
CA ARG A 112 -8.57 4.94 -7.99
C ARG A 112 -8.28 3.59 -8.61
N GLN A 113 -8.98 3.29 -9.68
CA GLN A 113 -8.60 2.25 -10.63
C GLN A 113 -7.64 2.86 -11.64
N VAL A 114 -6.63 2.09 -12.04
CA VAL A 114 -5.61 2.47 -13.02
C VAL A 114 -5.65 1.48 -14.19
N PHE A 115 -5.77 1.99 -15.38
CA PHE A 115 -5.80 1.20 -16.61
C PHE A 115 -4.54 1.45 -17.43
N PHE A 116 -4.03 0.38 -18.03
CA PHE A 116 -2.93 0.39 -18.96
C PHE A 116 -3.43 -0.11 -20.30
N ASN A 117 -3.36 0.72 -21.34
CA ASN A 117 -3.81 0.42 -22.69
C ASN A 117 -2.63 0.70 -23.64
N ASP A 118 -1.96 -0.34 -24.07
CA ASP A 118 -0.73 -0.27 -24.87
C ASP A 118 0.31 0.69 -24.27
N CYS A 119 0.43 0.68 -22.93
CA CYS A 119 1.33 1.55 -22.22
C CYS A 119 2.79 1.12 -22.48
N LYS A 120 3.55 2.01 -23.10
CA LYS A 120 4.95 1.77 -23.47
C LYS A 120 5.88 2.08 -22.33
N VAL A 121 6.48 1.05 -21.75
CA VAL A 121 7.43 1.15 -20.64
C VAL A 121 8.82 0.75 -21.14
N PRO A 122 9.84 1.61 -21.01
CA PRO A 122 11.21 1.27 -21.42
C PRO A 122 11.71 0.01 -20.73
N VAL A 123 12.51 -0.80 -21.41
CA VAL A 123 13.01 -2.07 -20.87
C VAL A 123 13.86 -1.87 -19.62
N GLU A 124 14.56 -0.74 -19.50
CA GLU A 124 15.33 -0.36 -18.33
C GLU A 124 14.48 -0.05 -17.08
N ASN A 125 13.16 0.06 -17.25
CA ASN A 125 12.21 0.25 -16.16
C ASN A 125 11.68 -1.08 -15.57
N LEU A 126 12.15 -2.22 -16.04
CA LEU A 126 11.94 -3.49 -15.35
C LEU A 126 12.66 -3.42 -14.00
N LEU A 127 11.92 -3.62 -12.92
CA LEU A 127 12.44 -3.55 -11.55
C LEU A 127 12.92 -4.93 -11.12
N SER A 128 14.25 -5.09 -10.95
CA SER A 128 14.87 -6.39 -10.68
C SER A 128 14.77 -7.34 -11.88
N ASP A 129 14.90 -8.63 -11.64
CA ASP A 129 14.84 -9.64 -12.66
C ASP A 129 13.40 -9.99 -13.08
N ARG A 130 13.24 -10.50 -14.29
CA ARG A 130 11.97 -11.07 -14.79
C ARG A 130 11.49 -12.17 -13.85
N GLN A 131 10.18 -12.25 -13.61
CA GLN A 131 9.51 -13.18 -12.68
C GLN A 131 9.84 -13.00 -11.18
N ASN A 132 10.52 -11.92 -10.79
CA ASN A 132 10.81 -11.62 -9.39
C ASN A 132 9.75 -10.70 -8.73
N GLY A 133 8.73 -10.30 -9.47
CA GLY A 133 7.73 -9.33 -9.02
C GLY A 133 6.93 -9.80 -7.81
N PHE A 134 6.49 -11.06 -7.78
CA PHE A 134 5.74 -11.58 -6.63
C PHE A 134 6.55 -11.55 -5.33
N LYS A 135 7.82 -11.92 -5.38
CA LYS A 135 8.74 -11.83 -4.24
C LYS A 135 8.91 -10.39 -3.76
N ILE A 136 9.05 -9.44 -4.70
CA ILE A 136 9.11 -8.00 -4.38
C ILE A 136 7.83 -7.56 -3.67
N ALA A 137 6.67 -7.93 -4.22
CA ALA A 137 5.37 -7.58 -3.66
C ALA A 137 5.20 -8.06 -2.21
N VAL A 138 5.47 -9.35 -1.96
CA VAL A 138 5.30 -9.95 -0.63
C VAL A 138 6.27 -9.34 0.39
N ASN A 139 7.53 -9.09 0.03
CA ASN A 139 8.51 -8.47 0.92
C ASN A 139 8.11 -7.05 1.35
N ILE A 140 7.57 -6.25 0.44
CA ILE A 140 7.06 -4.91 0.77
C ILE A 140 5.85 -4.99 1.70
N LEU A 141 4.94 -5.94 1.48
CA LEU A 141 3.80 -6.17 2.35
C LEU A 141 4.22 -6.60 3.76
N ASN A 142 5.29 -7.37 3.92
CA ASN A 142 5.82 -7.73 5.24
C ASN A 142 6.26 -6.49 6.04
N LEU A 143 6.99 -5.57 5.41
CA LEU A 143 7.35 -4.28 6.03
C LEU A 143 6.11 -3.44 6.36
N GLY A 144 5.10 -3.46 5.49
CA GLY A 144 3.82 -2.79 5.70
C GLY A 144 3.08 -3.31 6.94
N ARG A 145 3.08 -4.62 7.17
CA ARG A 145 2.45 -5.25 8.34
C ARG A 145 3.08 -4.79 9.65
N ILE A 146 4.41 -4.74 9.72
CA ILE A 146 5.15 -4.27 10.92
C ILE A 146 4.80 -2.80 11.20
N LYS A 147 4.83 -1.95 10.18
CA LYS A 147 4.46 -0.52 10.32
C LYS A 147 3.01 -0.35 10.79
N LEU A 148 2.10 -1.17 10.26
CA LEU A 148 0.69 -1.13 10.65
C LEU A 148 0.50 -1.54 12.11
N ALA A 149 1.24 -2.55 12.59
CA ALA A 149 1.21 -2.97 14.00
C ALA A 149 1.63 -1.80 14.92
N GLY A 150 2.73 -1.12 14.61
CA GLY A 150 3.19 0.06 15.35
C GLY A 150 2.16 1.20 15.36
N ALA A 151 1.55 1.49 14.22
CA ALA A 151 0.52 2.53 14.11
C ALA A 151 -0.74 2.17 14.92
N ALA A 152 -1.21 0.92 14.84
CA ALA A 152 -2.37 0.44 15.60
C ALA A 152 -2.10 0.47 17.11
N LEU A 153 -0.90 0.11 17.55
CA LEU A 153 -0.50 0.18 18.95
C LEU A 153 -0.51 1.61 19.48
N GLY A 154 0.05 2.57 18.72
CA GLY A 154 0.02 4.00 19.07
C GLY A 154 -1.40 4.53 19.19
N GLY A 155 -2.27 4.23 18.24
CA GLY A 155 -3.70 4.57 18.28
C GLY A 155 -4.43 3.96 19.47
N SER A 156 -4.13 2.71 19.82
CA SER A 156 -4.72 2.03 20.98
C SER A 156 -4.31 2.68 22.31
N LYS A 157 -3.05 3.06 22.47
CA LYS A 157 -2.54 3.77 23.65
C LYS A 157 -3.25 5.11 23.84
N GLU A 158 -3.32 5.91 22.78
CA GLU A 158 -3.99 7.22 22.80
C GLU A 158 -5.49 7.11 23.12
N THR A 159 -6.17 6.17 22.45
CA THR A 159 -7.60 5.91 22.69
C THR A 159 -7.86 5.49 24.15
N THR A 160 -7.00 4.62 24.70
CA THR A 160 -7.14 4.18 26.11
C THR A 160 -6.90 5.33 27.08
N SER A 161 -5.88 6.17 26.85
CA SER A 161 -5.63 7.37 27.67
C SER A 161 -6.85 8.29 27.71
N LYS A 162 -7.44 8.58 26.55
CA LYS A 162 -8.67 9.38 26.46
C LYS A 162 -9.87 8.70 27.15
N SER A 163 -9.99 7.38 27.02
CA SER A 163 -11.05 6.62 27.68
C SER A 163 -10.93 6.68 29.21
N VAL A 164 -9.72 6.57 29.74
CA VAL A 164 -9.45 6.71 31.20
C VAL A 164 -9.77 8.11 31.67
N GLN A 165 -9.30 9.14 30.94
CA GLN A 165 -9.61 10.53 31.29
C GLN A 165 -11.12 10.77 31.33
N TYR A 166 -11.82 10.42 30.26
CA TYR A 166 -13.28 10.59 30.20
C TYR A 166 -14.00 9.82 31.29
N ALA A 167 -13.60 8.60 31.63
CA ALA A 167 -14.21 7.80 32.66
C ALA A 167 -14.04 8.40 34.05
N ASN A 168 -12.98 9.17 34.31
CA ASN A 168 -12.75 9.90 35.54
C ASN A 168 -13.53 11.22 35.61
N GLU A 169 -13.78 11.87 34.51
CA GLU A 169 -14.51 13.16 34.44
C GLU A 169 -16.03 12.95 34.40
N ARG A 170 -16.51 11.99 33.63
CA ARG A 170 -17.94 11.71 33.44
C ARG A 170 -18.56 11.15 34.70
N GLN A 171 -19.57 11.84 35.23
CA GLN A 171 -20.30 11.43 36.43
C GLN A 171 -21.71 10.90 36.07
N GLN A 172 -22.08 9.81 36.69
CA GLN A 172 -23.44 9.27 36.73
C GLN A 172 -23.72 8.65 38.07
N PHE A 173 -24.97 8.79 38.56
CA PHE A 173 -25.41 8.30 39.86
C PHE A 173 -24.50 8.82 41.01
N GLY A 174 -24.10 10.09 40.93
CA GLY A 174 -23.36 10.80 41.98
C GLY A 174 -21.85 10.48 42.06
N ARG A 175 -21.26 9.79 41.07
CA ARG A 175 -19.83 9.47 41.07
C ARG A 175 -19.26 9.27 39.64
N PRO A 176 -17.92 9.39 39.44
CA PRO A 176 -17.28 9.11 38.18
C PRO A 176 -17.57 7.70 37.71
N ILE A 177 -17.76 7.53 36.39
CA ILE A 177 -18.07 6.21 35.80
C ILE A 177 -16.90 5.23 35.95
N SER A 178 -15.68 5.69 36.13
CA SER A 178 -14.51 4.87 36.46
C SER A 178 -14.65 4.07 37.77
N LYS A 179 -15.59 4.42 38.64
CA LYS A 179 -15.84 3.67 39.86
C LYS A 179 -16.77 2.46 39.71
N TYR A 180 -17.33 2.26 38.50
CA TYR A 180 -18.20 1.11 38.22
C TYR A 180 -17.42 -0.07 37.70
N GLY A 181 -17.76 -1.28 38.20
CA GLY A 181 -17.03 -2.53 37.84
C GLY A 181 -16.95 -2.81 36.37
N ALA A 182 -18.05 -2.61 35.63
CA ALA A 182 -18.08 -2.82 34.17
C ALA A 182 -17.11 -1.89 33.40
N ILE A 183 -16.99 -0.63 33.81
CA ILE A 183 -16.07 0.34 33.21
C ILE A 183 -14.63 -0.01 33.56
N ARG A 184 -14.36 -0.30 34.83
CA ARG A 184 -13.02 -0.72 35.30
C ARG A 184 -12.55 -1.96 34.54
N TYR A 185 -13.41 -2.96 34.38
CA TYR A 185 -13.10 -4.17 33.64
C TYR A 185 -12.69 -3.84 32.18
N LYS A 186 -13.48 -3.01 31.48
CA LYS A 186 -13.17 -2.61 30.10
C LYS A 186 -11.83 -1.87 29.98
N LEU A 187 -11.54 -0.95 30.90
CA LEU A 187 -10.26 -0.23 30.90
C LEU A 187 -9.07 -1.16 31.22
N ALA A 188 -9.24 -2.11 32.13
CA ALA A 188 -8.22 -3.11 32.42
C ALA A 188 -7.95 -4.02 31.22
N GLU A 189 -8.98 -4.49 30.52
CA GLU A 189 -8.86 -5.27 29.28
C GLU A 189 -8.09 -4.50 28.20
N GLN A 190 -8.36 -3.20 28.03
CA GLN A 190 -7.60 -2.39 27.08
C GLN A 190 -6.10 -2.35 27.45
N ALA A 191 -5.77 -2.11 28.72
CA ALA A 191 -4.39 -2.07 29.19
C ALA A 191 -3.66 -3.41 28.97
N ILE A 192 -4.31 -4.54 29.30
CA ILE A 192 -3.76 -5.89 29.12
C ILE A 192 -3.49 -6.16 27.63
N ARG A 193 -4.44 -5.86 26.76
CA ARG A 193 -4.32 -6.07 25.32
C ARG A 193 -3.23 -5.19 24.70
N ILE A 194 -3.10 -3.94 25.14
CA ILE A 194 -2.03 -3.03 24.71
C ILE A 194 -0.68 -3.60 25.11
N PHE A 195 -0.51 -4.04 26.37
CA PHE A 195 0.73 -4.63 26.85
C PHE A 195 1.14 -5.85 26.01
N ALA A 196 0.19 -6.77 25.78
CA ALA A 196 0.45 -7.96 24.96
C ALA A 196 0.82 -7.60 23.51
N SER A 197 0.10 -6.63 22.90
CA SER A 197 0.37 -6.18 21.54
C SER A 197 1.72 -5.46 21.43
N GLU A 198 2.09 -4.67 22.42
CA GLU A 198 3.39 -3.98 22.48
C GLU A 198 4.54 -4.98 22.56
N SER A 199 4.41 -5.97 23.47
CA SER A 199 5.40 -7.05 23.63
C SER A 199 5.57 -7.92 22.36
N ALA A 200 4.53 -8.00 21.51
CA ALA A 200 4.60 -8.73 20.24
C ALA A 200 5.14 -7.87 19.09
N THR A 201 5.11 -6.54 19.21
CA THR A 201 5.52 -5.61 18.15
C THR A 201 7.01 -5.26 18.26
N PHE A 202 7.56 -5.20 19.46
CA PHE A 202 8.94 -4.85 19.81
C PHE A 202 9.67 -6.02 20.46
#